data_57ee339235dea401c02fac1ba048d51f
#
_entry.id   57ee339235dea401c02fac1ba048d51f
#
_cell.length_a   1.000
_cell.length_b   1.000
_cell.length_c   1.000
_cell.angle_alpha   90.00
_cell.angle_beta   90.00
_cell.angle_gamma   90.00
#
_symmetry.space_group_name_H-M   'P 1'
#
loop_
_entity.id
_entity.type
_entity.pdbx_description
1 polymer ?
#
loop_
_entity_poly.entity_id
_entity_poly.type
_entity_poly.pdbx_seq_one_letter_code
_entity_poly.pdbx_strand_id
1 'polypeptide(L)'
;MSITQEIKNRLLEKIDLTHFEIKDFTGRHLNHKQNEGGFHIEAIIVSDNFINKSLIERHRLVYTSLSDLMKHEIHAFSMKTLTADEWEEK
;
A
#
# COMPACT_ATOMS: atom_id res chain seq x y z
N MET A 1 14.21 -10.42 -1.11
CA MET A 1 12.89 -10.00 -1.55
C MET A 1 12.73 -8.51 -1.43
N SER A 2 12.05 -7.91 -2.37
CA SER A 2 11.84 -6.48 -2.32
C SER A 2 10.67 -6.15 -1.40
N ILE A 3 10.63 -4.91 -0.90
CA ILE A 3 9.51 -4.47 -0.08
C ILE A 3 8.21 -4.49 -0.90
N THR A 4 8.29 -4.21 -2.19
CA THR A 4 7.13 -4.27 -3.06
C THR A 4 6.52 -5.67 -3.07
N GLN A 5 7.37 -6.67 -3.19
CA GLN A 5 6.91 -8.06 -3.24
C GLN A 5 6.30 -8.47 -1.89
N GLU A 6 6.89 -8.04 -0.81
CA GLU A 6 6.36 -8.38 0.50
C GLU A 6 5.01 -7.74 0.74
N ILE A 7 4.85 -6.48 0.34
CA ILE A 7 3.56 -5.80 0.47
C ILE A 7 2.49 -6.54 -0.33
N LYS A 8 2.83 -6.89 -1.56
CA LYS A 8 1.89 -7.61 -2.41
C LYS A 8 1.49 -8.94 -1.80
N ASN A 9 2.46 -9.69 -1.30
CA ASN A 9 2.18 -10.99 -0.71
C ASN A 9 1.27 -10.88 0.50
N ARG A 10 1.50 -9.88 1.36
CA ARG A 10 0.66 -9.68 2.53
C ARG A 10 -0.76 -9.33 2.15
N LEU A 11 -0.91 -8.48 1.14
CA LEU A 11 -2.25 -8.11 0.66
C LEU A 11 -2.99 -9.30 0.09
N LEU A 12 -2.29 -10.14 -0.68
CA LEU A 12 -2.91 -11.30 -1.29
C LEU A 12 -3.40 -12.32 -0.28
N GLU A 13 -2.90 -12.27 0.94
CA GLU A 13 -3.40 -13.15 2.00
C GLU A 13 -4.80 -12.75 2.48
N LYS A 14 -5.19 -11.52 2.24
CA LYS A 14 -6.45 -10.99 2.78
C LYS A 14 -7.42 -10.53 1.71
N ILE A 15 -6.94 -10.08 0.57
CA ILE A 15 -7.78 -9.54 -0.49
C ILE A 15 -7.31 -10.04 -1.84
N ASP A 16 -8.20 -9.96 -2.81
CA ASP A 16 -7.86 -10.23 -4.20
C ASP A 16 -7.40 -8.93 -4.84
N LEU A 17 -6.35 -8.98 -5.62
CA LEU A 17 -5.83 -7.79 -6.29
C LEU A 17 -6.17 -7.83 -7.77
N THR A 18 -6.97 -6.87 -8.21
CA THR A 18 -7.25 -6.68 -9.63
C THR A 18 -6.10 -5.92 -10.27
N HIS A 19 -5.55 -4.95 -9.55
CA HIS A 19 -4.42 -4.17 -10.02
C HIS A 19 -3.65 -3.69 -8.80
N PHE A 20 -2.35 -3.60 -8.95
CA PHE A 20 -1.49 -3.18 -7.84
C PHE A 20 -0.28 -2.47 -8.41
N GLU A 21 -0.05 -1.22 -7.96
CA GLU A 21 1.12 -0.46 -8.33
C GLU A 21 1.76 0.08 -7.08
N ILE A 22 3.07 0.11 -7.06
CA ILE A 22 3.81 0.69 -5.96
C ILE A 22 4.85 1.66 -6.51
N LYS A 23 4.98 2.77 -5.82
CA LYS A 23 6.05 3.72 -6.05
C LYS A 23 6.83 3.86 -4.77
N ASP A 24 8.11 3.64 -4.85
CA ASP A 24 9.00 3.73 -3.70
C ASP A 24 9.77 5.05 -3.81
N PHE A 25 9.46 5.95 -2.90
CA PHE A 25 10.09 7.27 -2.86
C PHE A 25 11.26 7.34 -1.90
N THR A 26 11.66 6.23 -1.33
CA THR A 26 12.73 6.22 -0.33
C THR A 26 13.97 6.92 -0.84
N GLY A 27 14.39 6.61 -2.06
CA GLY A 27 15.59 7.19 -2.63
C GLY A 27 15.50 8.69 -2.88
N ARG A 28 14.30 9.23 -2.97
CA ARG A 28 14.13 10.66 -3.23
C ARG A 28 14.38 11.52 -2.01
N HIS A 29 14.53 10.90 -0.87
CA HIS A 29 14.73 11.62 0.38
C HIS A 29 16.17 11.55 0.86
N LEU A 30 17.06 11.09 0.02
CA LEU A 30 18.46 10.94 0.40
C LEU A 30 19.14 12.25 0.74
N ASN A 31 18.63 13.36 0.21
CA ASN A 31 19.22 14.67 0.49
C ASN A 31 18.77 15.26 1.81
N HIS A 32 17.82 14.64 2.45
CA HIS A 32 17.32 15.12 3.73
C HIS A 32 18.11 14.51 4.86
N LYS A 33 18.66 15.35 5.68
CA LYS A 33 19.48 14.88 6.79
C LYS A 33 18.67 14.09 7.80
N GLN A 34 17.39 14.19 7.73
CA GLN A 34 16.52 13.54 8.69
C GLN A 34 15.93 12.24 8.19
N ASN A 35 16.41 11.77 7.08
CA ASN A 35 16.00 10.47 6.60
C ASN A 35 16.61 9.41 7.49
N GLU A 36 15.79 8.83 8.32
CA GLU A 36 16.27 7.89 9.33
C GLU A 36 16.08 6.45 8.91
N GLY A 37 15.98 6.22 7.64
CA GLY A 37 15.75 4.89 7.11
C GLY A 37 14.25 4.59 7.01
N GLY A 38 13.94 3.35 6.71
CA GLY A 38 12.58 2.95 6.44
C GLY A 38 12.16 3.31 5.03
N PHE A 39 11.03 2.79 4.60
CA PHE A 39 10.54 2.99 3.25
C PHE A 39 9.43 4.04 3.20
N HIS A 40 9.46 4.86 2.17
CA HIS A 40 8.42 5.82 1.86
C HIS A 40 7.69 5.32 0.62
N ILE A 41 6.49 4.82 0.81
CA ILE A 41 5.78 4.05 -0.22
C ILE A 41 4.47 4.73 -0.59
N GLU A 42 4.16 4.75 -1.88
CA GLU A 42 2.84 5.12 -2.37
C GLU A 42 2.30 3.95 -3.17
N ALA A 43 1.08 3.53 -2.86
CA ALA A 43 0.51 2.35 -3.50
C ALA A 43 -0.84 2.66 -4.10
N ILE A 44 -1.13 2.00 -5.23
CA ILE A 44 -2.47 1.97 -5.81
C ILE A 44 -2.94 0.53 -5.68
N ILE A 45 -4.03 0.32 -4.97
CA ILE A 45 -4.55 -1.00 -4.66
C ILE A 45 -5.97 -1.09 -5.16
N VAL A 46 -6.19 -1.96 -6.14
CA VAL A 46 -7.50 -2.14 -6.75
C VAL A 46 -8.02 -3.52 -6.41
N SER A 47 -9.16 -3.57 -5.77
CA SER A 47 -9.73 -4.84 -5.32
C SER A 47 -11.24 -4.75 -5.20
N ASP A 48 -11.94 -5.80 -5.63
CA ASP A 48 -13.37 -5.87 -5.43
C ASP A 48 -13.74 -6.12 -3.97
N ASN A 49 -12.78 -6.49 -3.15
CA ASN A 49 -13.00 -6.57 -1.71
C ASN A 49 -13.34 -5.21 -1.10
N PHE A 50 -13.09 -4.13 -1.83
CA PHE A 50 -13.40 -2.78 -1.37
C PHE A 50 -14.83 -2.35 -1.70
N ILE A 51 -15.58 -3.14 -2.46
CA ILE A 51 -16.96 -2.82 -2.79
C ILE A 51 -17.77 -2.70 -1.51
N ASN A 52 -18.60 -1.65 -1.44
CA ASN A 52 -19.46 -1.36 -0.29
C ASN A 52 -18.70 -1.05 1.00
N LYS A 53 -17.43 -0.69 0.89
CA LYS A 53 -16.65 -0.27 2.04
C LYS A 53 -16.31 1.20 1.95
N SER A 54 -16.38 1.87 3.09
CA SER A 54 -15.97 3.27 3.18
C SER A 54 -14.45 3.36 3.01
N LEU A 55 -13.95 4.57 2.80
CA LEU A 55 -12.53 4.78 2.66
C LEU A 55 -11.78 4.31 3.91
N ILE A 56 -12.33 4.61 5.08
CA ILE A 56 -11.71 4.19 6.33
C ILE A 56 -11.66 2.67 6.44
N GLU A 57 -12.73 2.00 6.06
CA GLU A 57 -12.77 0.54 6.10
C GLU A 57 -11.75 -0.09 5.16
N ARG A 58 -11.61 0.49 3.97
CA ARG A 58 -10.62 0.01 2.99
C ARG A 58 -9.21 0.17 3.54
N HIS A 59 -8.92 1.32 4.12
CA HIS A 59 -7.59 1.58 4.67
C HIS A 59 -7.29 0.66 5.85
N ARG A 60 -8.27 0.40 6.69
CA ARG A 60 -8.07 -0.53 7.80
C ARG A 60 -7.75 -1.92 7.32
N LEU A 61 -8.43 -2.36 6.28
CA LEU A 61 -8.17 -3.67 5.72
C LEU A 61 -6.74 -3.78 5.24
N VAL A 62 -6.25 -2.75 4.55
CA VAL A 62 -4.89 -2.73 4.06
C VAL A 62 -3.89 -2.69 5.22
N TYR A 63 -4.10 -1.81 6.18
CA TYR A 63 -3.18 -1.72 7.32
C TYR A 63 -3.13 -3.00 8.13
N THR A 64 -4.27 -3.66 8.31
CA THR A 64 -4.29 -4.94 9.00
C THR A 64 -3.46 -5.97 8.26
N SER A 65 -3.54 -5.97 6.94
CA SER A 65 -2.78 -6.90 6.11
C SER A 65 -1.28 -6.65 6.20
N LEU A 66 -0.89 -5.38 6.40
CA LEU A 66 0.51 -4.98 6.38
C LEU A 66 1.08 -4.70 7.77
N SER A 67 0.39 -5.09 8.83
CA SER A 67 0.74 -4.64 10.17
C SER A 67 2.20 -4.86 10.54
N ASP A 68 2.75 -6.03 10.21
CA ASP A 68 4.15 -6.31 10.53
C ASP A 68 5.10 -5.35 9.83
N LEU A 69 4.83 -5.11 8.56
CA LEU A 69 5.70 -4.23 7.77
C LEU A 69 5.59 -2.78 8.21
N MET A 70 4.38 -2.37 8.58
CA MET A 70 4.16 -0.99 9.03
C MET A 70 4.88 -0.69 10.33
N LYS A 71 5.07 -1.69 11.16
CA LYS A 71 5.75 -1.47 12.44
C LYS A 71 7.25 -1.32 12.29
N HIS A 72 7.84 -1.98 11.32
CA HIS A 72 9.29 -2.11 11.30
C HIS A 72 9.94 -1.60 10.03
N GLU A 73 9.30 -1.73 8.90
CA GLU A 73 9.96 -1.51 7.62
C GLU A 73 9.44 -0.30 6.86
N ILE A 74 8.17 0.01 6.99
CA ILE A 74 7.58 1.10 6.23
C ILE A 74 7.45 2.32 7.12
N HIS A 75 8.17 3.37 6.78
CA HIS A 75 8.16 4.61 7.56
C HIS A 75 6.95 5.48 7.23
N ALA A 76 6.63 5.57 5.96
CA ALA A 76 5.47 6.34 5.49
C ALA A 76 4.79 5.57 4.37
N PHE A 77 3.47 5.51 4.42
CA PHE A 77 2.69 4.76 3.45
C PHE A 77 1.45 5.52 3.07
N SER A 78 1.36 5.88 1.78
CA SER A 78 0.16 6.49 1.20
C SER A 78 -0.48 5.48 0.28
N MET A 79 -1.81 5.45 0.25
CA MET A 79 -2.48 4.48 -0.59
C MET A 79 -3.71 5.07 -1.25
N LYS A 80 -4.04 4.53 -2.41
CA LYS A 80 -5.33 4.72 -3.05
C LYS A 80 -5.99 3.36 -3.11
N THR A 81 -7.20 3.26 -2.59
CA THR A 81 -7.93 2.00 -2.52
C THR A 81 -9.16 2.14 -3.38
N LEU A 82 -9.21 1.36 -4.44
CA LEU A 82 -10.23 1.49 -5.48
C LEU A 82 -10.87 0.14 -5.78
N THR A 83 -12.15 0.17 -6.18
CA THR A 83 -12.75 -1.00 -6.79
C THR A 83 -12.35 -1.04 -8.25
N ALA A 84 -12.60 -2.17 -8.91
CA ALA A 84 -12.28 -2.28 -10.32
C ALA A 84 -13.03 -1.22 -11.14
N ASP A 85 -14.30 -0.98 -10.81
CA ASP A 85 -15.08 0.03 -11.51
C ASP A 85 -14.50 1.43 -11.33
N GLU A 86 -14.10 1.76 -10.11
CA GLU A 86 -13.49 3.05 -9.82
C GLU A 86 -12.18 3.24 -10.57
N TRP A 87 -11.43 2.19 -10.67
CA TRP A 87 -10.16 2.21 -11.38
C TRP A 87 -10.35 2.46 -12.87
N GLU A 88 -11.37 1.85 -13.45
CA GLU A 88 -11.64 1.99 -14.88
C GLU A 88 -12.18 3.36 -15.25
N GLU A 89 -12.80 4.05 -14.31
CA GLU A 89 -13.36 5.37 -14.54
C GLU A 89 -12.35 6.50 -14.48
N LYS A 90 -11.16 6.19 -14.10
CA LYS A 90 -10.16 7.20 -13.85
C LYS A 90 -9.61 7.82 -15.14
#